data_75c87c3304ca413dae9861059383cd8b
#
_entry.id   75c87c3304ca413dae9861059383cd8b
#
_cell.length_a   1.000
_cell.length_b   1.000
_cell.length_c   1.000
_cell.angle_alpha   90.00
_cell.angle_beta   90.00
_cell.angle_gamma   90.00
#
_symmetry.space_group_name_H-M   'P 1'
#
loop_
_entity.id
_entity.type
_entity.pdbx_description
1 polymer ?
#
loop_
_entity_poly.entity_id
_entity_poly.type
_entity_poly.pdbx_seq_one_letter_code
_entity_poly.pdbx_strand_id
1 'polypeptide(L)'
;MSLHVIVEADGGSRGNPGPAGYGAVVREAATGEILLERYAALGTTTNNVAEYRGLIAGLEAALELKATHVDARMDSKLVVEQMSGRWQIKNPGLRPLAAEAATLVGRFAKVTFDWIPRERNKAADALANQAMDEAAAPRSATVSQPAPVLTDGQENSGTLRAAGNASIKPAARLSWAPPASTADATRLILVRHGETAFTKQGRYSGRGDVPLSDEGEAQAMAAAGRVAGISRDVAAVVSSPLSRCVRTAELISAGAGGATVTIMPELIECDFGQWEGLTFAEVRERWPDEMSAWLASTSVAPPGGESFQAVAKRVRGAMATLLSSYPGAVVVVVSHVSPIKLILRDALAAGDAFLHRLFLDAAGVSTMDVWPDGGIAVRSVNETAHLR
;
A
#
# COMPACT_ATOMS: atom_id res chain seq x y z
N MET A 1 26.25 -15.43 -15.04
CA MET A 1 27.29 -14.45 -14.62
C MET A 1 26.71 -13.64 -13.48
N SER A 2 27.48 -13.34 -12.42
CA SER A 2 27.03 -12.51 -11.31
C SER A 2 27.16 -11.04 -11.71
N LEU A 3 26.04 -10.31 -11.75
CA LEU A 3 26.06 -8.87 -12.04
C LEU A 3 26.49 -8.10 -10.79
N HIS A 4 27.53 -7.26 -10.95
CA HIS A 4 28.01 -6.32 -9.94
C HIS A 4 27.66 -4.90 -10.38
N VAL A 5 26.99 -4.14 -9.53
CA VAL A 5 26.54 -2.78 -9.83
C VAL A 5 26.99 -1.78 -8.76
N ILE A 6 27.08 -0.53 -9.18
CA ILE A 6 27.24 0.64 -8.31
C ILE A 6 25.87 1.31 -8.23
N VAL A 7 25.39 1.56 -7.02
CA VAL A 7 24.19 2.36 -6.75
C VAL A 7 24.62 3.70 -6.20
N GLU A 8 24.41 4.76 -6.97
CA GLU A 8 24.55 6.15 -6.52
C GLU A 8 23.16 6.65 -6.13
N ALA A 9 22.99 7.18 -4.92
CA ALA A 9 21.71 7.68 -4.45
C ALA A 9 21.85 9.00 -3.70
N ASP A 10 20.83 9.85 -3.85
CA ASP A 10 20.72 11.14 -3.20
C ASP A 10 19.27 11.43 -2.82
N GLY A 11 19.07 12.29 -1.83
CA GLY A 11 17.78 12.78 -1.43
C GLY A 11 17.89 14.20 -0.90
N GLY A 12 16.96 15.06 -1.30
CA GLY A 12 16.95 16.46 -0.91
C GLY A 12 15.58 16.93 -0.42
N SER A 13 15.60 18.00 0.39
CA SER A 13 14.39 18.75 0.75
C SER A 13 14.64 20.25 0.71
N ARG A 14 13.71 21.01 0.13
CA ARG A 14 13.72 22.48 0.13
C ARG A 14 13.12 23.02 1.43
N GLY A 15 13.91 23.02 2.48
CA GLY A 15 13.49 23.17 3.88
C GLY A 15 13.56 21.83 4.61
N ASN A 16 13.52 21.84 5.96
CA ASN A 16 13.68 20.61 6.74
C ASN A 16 12.73 20.59 7.97
N PRO A 17 11.48 20.08 7.83
CA PRO A 17 10.89 19.46 6.64
C PRO A 17 10.50 20.47 5.55
N GLY A 18 10.41 19.99 4.29
CA GLY A 18 10.02 20.77 3.12
C GLY A 18 9.70 19.89 1.92
N PRO A 19 9.34 20.48 0.75
CA PRO A 19 9.20 19.74 -0.49
C PRO A 19 10.48 18.94 -0.77
N ALA A 20 10.35 17.64 -0.91
CA ALA A 20 11.46 16.71 -0.97
C ALA A 20 11.35 15.76 -2.16
N GLY A 21 12.49 15.27 -2.62
CA GLY A 21 12.60 14.29 -3.69
C GLY A 21 13.88 13.47 -3.54
N TYR A 22 13.94 12.36 -4.26
CA TYR A 22 15.14 11.53 -4.33
C TYR A 22 15.50 11.18 -5.76
N GLY A 23 16.79 10.84 -5.96
CA GLY A 23 17.33 10.26 -7.16
C GLY A 23 18.22 9.07 -6.86
N ALA A 24 18.22 8.08 -7.74
CA ALA A 24 19.10 6.92 -7.69
C ALA A 24 19.52 6.51 -9.11
N VAL A 25 20.79 6.17 -9.27
CA VAL A 25 21.39 5.70 -10.52
C VAL A 25 22.08 4.37 -10.27
N VAL A 26 21.77 3.38 -11.08
CA VAL A 26 22.42 2.07 -11.04
C VAL A 26 23.35 1.94 -12.24
N ARG A 27 24.62 1.69 -11.98
CA ARG A 27 25.68 1.52 -13.01
C ARG A 27 26.25 0.13 -12.99
N GLU A 28 26.67 -0.39 -14.13
CA GLU A 28 27.50 -1.57 -14.17
C GLU A 28 28.88 -1.24 -13.57
N ALA A 29 29.34 -2.05 -12.61
CA ALA A 29 30.59 -1.76 -11.90
C ALA A 29 31.84 -1.84 -12.80
N ALA A 30 31.79 -2.67 -13.86
CA ALA A 30 32.91 -2.90 -14.76
C ALA A 30 33.08 -1.79 -15.79
N THR A 31 31.98 -1.28 -16.34
CA THR A 31 31.98 -0.32 -17.48
C THR A 31 31.67 1.11 -17.04
N GLY A 32 30.94 1.27 -15.89
CA GLY A 32 30.40 2.54 -15.45
C GLY A 32 29.15 2.97 -16.22
N GLU A 33 28.64 2.14 -17.14
CA GLU A 33 27.43 2.41 -17.91
C GLU A 33 26.20 2.49 -17.00
N ILE A 34 25.31 3.47 -17.24
CA ILE A 34 24.05 3.59 -16.52
C ILE A 34 23.10 2.51 -17.03
N LEU A 35 22.66 1.62 -16.13
CA LEU A 35 21.71 0.56 -16.42
C LEU A 35 20.28 0.96 -16.08
N LEU A 36 20.09 1.78 -15.04
CA LEU A 36 18.77 2.18 -14.59
C LEU A 36 18.83 3.46 -13.75
N GLU A 37 17.80 4.29 -13.89
CA GLU A 37 17.61 5.50 -13.11
C GLU A 37 16.24 5.47 -12.43
N ARG A 38 16.17 6.04 -11.21
CA ARG A 38 14.95 6.19 -10.44
C ARG A 38 14.93 7.55 -9.76
N TYR A 39 13.79 8.23 -9.80
CA TYR A 39 13.57 9.45 -9.03
C TYR A 39 12.09 9.63 -8.74
N ALA A 40 11.75 10.25 -7.62
CA ALA A 40 10.38 10.65 -7.32
C ALA A 40 10.34 11.76 -6.29
N ALA A 41 9.31 12.60 -6.40
CA ALA A 41 8.93 13.54 -5.37
C ALA A 41 8.27 12.83 -4.18
N LEU A 42 8.57 13.29 -2.97
CA LEU A 42 8.11 12.70 -1.71
C LEU A 42 7.06 13.55 -0.99
N GLY A 43 6.65 14.68 -1.58
CA GLY A 43 5.87 15.69 -0.87
C GLY A 43 6.71 16.38 0.21
N THR A 44 6.08 16.79 1.31
CA THR A 44 6.78 17.47 2.42
C THR A 44 7.37 16.46 3.40
N THR A 45 8.70 16.37 3.45
CA THR A 45 9.42 15.52 4.40
C THR A 45 10.80 16.07 4.73
N THR A 46 11.58 15.36 5.58
CA THR A 46 12.94 15.77 5.96
C THR A 46 13.98 15.26 4.96
N ASN A 47 15.14 15.94 4.89
CA ASN A 47 16.25 15.53 4.05
C ASN A 47 16.67 14.07 4.30
N ASN A 48 16.82 13.67 5.57
CA ASN A 48 17.25 12.31 5.90
C ASN A 48 16.25 11.23 5.42
N VAL A 49 14.95 11.53 5.40
CA VAL A 49 13.93 10.62 4.83
C VAL A 49 14.12 10.50 3.33
N ALA A 50 14.38 11.61 2.62
CA ALA A 50 14.64 11.62 1.19
C ALA A 50 15.89 10.80 0.83
N GLU A 51 16.95 10.96 1.58
CA GLU A 51 18.21 10.20 1.44
C GLU A 51 17.99 8.67 1.57
N TYR A 52 17.27 8.24 2.61
CA TYR A 52 16.91 6.83 2.75
C TYR A 52 16.04 6.30 1.60
N ARG A 53 15.09 7.12 1.11
CA ARG A 53 14.24 6.75 -0.03
C ARG A 53 15.05 6.61 -1.31
N GLY A 54 16.06 7.45 -1.53
CA GLY A 54 17.00 7.30 -2.63
C GLY A 54 17.77 5.98 -2.58
N LEU A 55 18.31 5.63 -1.40
CA LEU A 55 18.99 4.34 -1.21
C LEU A 55 18.06 3.15 -1.47
N ILE A 56 16.86 3.16 -0.91
CA ILE A 56 15.85 2.09 -1.09
C ILE A 56 15.54 1.91 -2.58
N ALA A 57 15.24 3.00 -3.28
CA ALA A 57 14.94 2.96 -4.72
C ALA A 57 16.11 2.42 -5.56
N GLY A 58 17.34 2.78 -5.21
CA GLY A 58 18.53 2.26 -5.87
C GLY A 58 18.76 0.76 -5.62
N LEU A 59 18.52 0.27 -4.40
CA LEU A 59 18.60 -1.15 -4.08
C LEU A 59 17.49 -1.95 -4.78
N GLU A 60 16.26 -1.44 -4.84
CA GLU A 60 15.17 -2.05 -5.61
C GLU A 60 15.50 -2.16 -7.09
N ALA A 61 16.03 -1.09 -7.68
CA ALA A 61 16.48 -1.07 -9.06
C ALA A 61 17.60 -2.08 -9.34
N ALA A 62 18.55 -2.24 -8.41
CA ALA A 62 19.60 -3.26 -8.52
C ALA A 62 19.04 -4.69 -8.45
N LEU A 63 17.98 -4.94 -7.66
CA LEU A 63 17.27 -6.23 -7.62
C LEU A 63 16.50 -6.51 -8.91
N GLU A 64 15.86 -5.51 -9.53
CA GLU A 64 15.22 -5.64 -10.85
C GLU A 64 16.20 -6.12 -11.91
N LEU A 65 17.42 -5.59 -11.87
CA LEU A 65 18.54 -5.98 -12.75
C LEU A 65 19.16 -7.34 -12.38
N LYS A 66 18.66 -8.00 -11.30
CA LYS A 66 19.19 -9.27 -10.78
C LYS A 66 20.67 -9.19 -10.38
N ALA A 67 21.11 -8.01 -9.91
CA ALA A 67 22.44 -7.83 -9.38
C ALA A 67 22.66 -8.71 -8.15
N THR A 68 23.86 -9.23 -8.01
CA THR A 68 24.25 -10.04 -6.85
C THR A 68 25.18 -9.27 -5.91
N HIS A 69 25.91 -8.29 -6.43
CA HIS A 69 26.84 -7.47 -5.67
C HIS A 69 26.51 -5.99 -5.91
N VAL A 70 26.48 -5.20 -4.84
CA VAL A 70 26.16 -3.77 -4.88
C VAL A 70 27.18 -2.97 -4.11
N ASP A 71 27.75 -1.95 -4.73
CA ASP A 71 28.50 -0.88 -4.07
C ASP A 71 27.59 0.35 -3.97
N ALA A 72 26.96 0.58 -2.82
CA ALA A 72 26.09 1.73 -2.57
C ALA A 72 26.96 2.95 -2.20
N ARG A 73 26.86 4.01 -2.98
CA ARG A 73 27.64 5.26 -2.84
C ARG A 73 26.69 6.42 -2.60
N MET A 74 26.91 7.17 -1.54
CA MET A 74 26.07 8.31 -1.15
C MET A 74 26.93 9.42 -0.55
N ASP A 75 26.47 10.66 -0.69
CA ASP A 75 27.04 11.82 0.00
C ASP A 75 26.37 12.09 1.36
N SER A 76 25.33 11.32 1.71
CA SER A 76 24.74 11.29 3.04
C SER A 76 25.58 10.47 4.01
N LYS A 77 26.47 11.12 4.75
CA LYS A 77 27.27 10.43 5.76
C LYS A 77 26.41 9.73 6.81
N LEU A 78 25.27 10.33 7.17
CA LEU A 78 24.34 9.73 8.15
C LEU A 78 23.85 8.36 7.68
N VAL A 79 23.32 8.26 6.45
CA VAL A 79 22.79 7.02 5.90
C VAL A 79 23.88 5.97 5.76
N VAL A 80 25.04 6.34 5.21
CA VAL A 80 26.18 5.42 5.04
C VAL A 80 26.64 4.85 6.38
N GLU A 81 26.83 5.68 7.40
CA GLU A 81 27.29 5.24 8.72
C GLU A 81 26.23 4.39 9.44
N GLN A 82 24.95 4.71 9.27
CA GLN A 82 23.86 3.92 9.87
C GLN A 82 23.71 2.56 9.18
N MET A 83 23.72 2.49 7.85
CA MET A 83 23.60 1.24 7.10
C MET A 83 24.83 0.34 7.21
N SER A 84 26.00 0.92 7.47
CA SER A 84 27.23 0.18 7.80
C SER A 84 27.27 -0.32 9.25
N GLY A 85 26.28 0.01 10.08
CA GLY A 85 26.23 -0.38 11.50
C GLY A 85 27.17 0.40 12.41
N ARG A 86 27.88 1.43 11.90
CA ARG A 86 28.82 2.22 12.71
C ARG A 86 28.11 3.27 13.58
N TRP A 87 26.93 3.75 13.14
CA TRP A 87 26.11 4.68 13.90
C TRP A 87 24.75 4.09 14.26
N GLN A 88 24.28 4.39 15.48
CA GLN A 88 22.94 4.03 15.91
C GLN A 88 21.88 4.95 15.29
N ILE A 89 20.74 4.37 14.93
CA ILE A 89 19.60 5.10 14.41
C ILE A 89 18.78 5.65 15.60
N LYS A 90 19.12 6.86 16.06
CA LYS A 90 18.45 7.52 17.20
C LYS A 90 17.07 8.05 16.83
N ASN A 91 16.87 8.52 15.58
CA ASN A 91 15.61 9.08 15.13
C ASN A 91 14.59 7.97 14.85
N PRO A 92 13.45 7.92 15.60
CA PRO A 92 12.42 6.88 15.39
C PRO A 92 11.83 6.88 13.99
N GLY A 93 11.74 8.05 13.33
CA GLY A 93 11.20 8.17 11.96
C GLY A 93 12.09 7.56 10.87
N LEU A 94 13.39 7.36 11.14
CA LEU A 94 14.32 6.74 10.20
C LEU A 94 14.45 5.21 10.39
N ARG A 95 14.03 4.67 11.53
CA ARG A 95 14.14 3.23 11.81
C ARG A 95 13.39 2.36 10.80
N PRO A 96 12.14 2.68 10.40
CA PRO A 96 11.43 1.89 9.39
C PRO A 96 12.15 1.88 8.04
N LEU A 97 12.69 3.03 7.62
CA LEU A 97 13.41 3.15 6.35
C LEU A 97 14.72 2.36 6.37
N ALA A 98 15.45 2.41 7.47
CA ALA A 98 16.66 1.62 7.63
C ALA A 98 16.37 0.11 7.69
N ALA A 99 15.26 -0.31 8.30
CA ALA A 99 14.83 -1.70 8.30
C ALA A 99 14.41 -2.18 6.89
N GLU A 100 13.72 -1.33 6.13
CA GLU A 100 13.36 -1.57 4.73
C GLU A 100 14.63 -1.75 3.88
N ALA A 101 15.58 -0.82 3.98
CA ALA A 101 16.88 -0.91 3.29
C ALA A 101 17.65 -2.16 3.71
N ALA A 102 17.71 -2.51 5.00
CA ALA A 102 18.38 -3.70 5.49
C ALA A 102 17.74 -5.01 4.95
N THR A 103 16.42 -5.02 4.80
CA THR A 103 15.70 -6.16 4.18
C THR A 103 16.11 -6.35 2.73
N LEU A 104 16.26 -5.26 1.97
CA LEU A 104 16.74 -5.30 0.58
C LEU A 104 18.20 -5.75 0.52
N VAL A 105 19.05 -5.23 1.40
CA VAL A 105 20.47 -5.63 1.52
C VAL A 105 20.61 -7.12 1.70
N GLY A 106 19.77 -7.74 2.55
CA GLY A 106 19.79 -9.20 2.79
C GLY A 106 19.44 -10.06 1.56
N ARG A 107 19.00 -9.46 0.45
CA ARG A 107 18.68 -10.16 -0.81
C ARG A 107 19.87 -10.25 -1.77
N PHE A 108 20.95 -9.53 -1.51
CA PHE A 108 22.19 -9.59 -2.30
C PHE A 108 23.21 -10.50 -1.66
N ALA A 109 24.14 -11.00 -2.44
CA ALA A 109 25.30 -11.76 -1.94
C ALA A 109 26.27 -10.86 -1.15
N LYS A 110 26.39 -9.60 -1.58
CA LYS A 110 27.24 -8.61 -0.90
C LYS A 110 26.75 -7.19 -1.22
N VAL A 111 26.69 -6.33 -0.18
CA VAL A 111 26.50 -4.89 -0.31
C VAL A 111 27.57 -4.17 0.48
N THR A 112 28.17 -3.13 -0.11
CA THR A 112 29.06 -2.19 0.58
C THR A 112 28.41 -0.82 0.62
N PHE A 113 28.79 0.00 1.61
CA PHE A 113 28.32 1.37 1.76
C PHE A 113 29.51 2.31 1.86
N ASP A 114 29.64 3.18 0.89
CA ASP A 114 30.74 4.12 0.79
C ASP A 114 30.24 5.56 0.74
N TRP A 115 30.80 6.39 1.59
CA TRP A 115 30.55 7.82 1.51
C TRP A 115 31.39 8.44 0.38
N ILE A 116 30.75 9.22 -0.47
CA ILE A 116 31.40 9.99 -1.52
C ILE A 116 31.11 11.49 -1.34
N PRO A 117 32.04 12.37 -1.73
CA PRO A 117 31.74 13.80 -1.74
C PRO A 117 30.67 14.12 -2.80
N ARG A 118 29.85 15.16 -2.52
CA ARG A 118 28.71 15.56 -3.36
C ARG A 118 29.07 15.78 -4.82
N GLU A 119 30.29 16.28 -5.09
CA GLU A 119 30.79 16.49 -6.46
C GLU A 119 30.88 15.17 -7.26
N ARG A 120 30.89 14.03 -6.60
CA ARG A 120 30.89 12.69 -7.21
C ARG A 120 29.51 12.03 -7.26
N ASN A 121 28.47 12.66 -6.65
CA ASN A 121 27.10 12.15 -6.64
C ASN A 121 26.17 12.96 -7.58
N LYS A 122 26.73 13.68 -8.54
CA LYS A 122 25.99 14.64 -9.40
C LYS A 122 24.82 14.04 -10.17
N ALA A 123 24.90 12.78 -10.58
CA ALA A 123 23.84 12.14 -11.34
C ALA A 123 22.60 11.91 -10.47
N ALA A 124 22.77 11.37 -9.26
CA ALA A 124 21.68 11.19 -8.32
C ALA A 124 21.14 12.53 -7.78
N ASP A 125 22.01 13.51 -7.49
CA ASP A 125 21.63 14.88 -7.08
C ASP A 125 20.76 15.56 -8.16
N ALA A 126 21.13 15.43 -9.44
CA ALA A 126 20.35 15.98 -10.55
C ALA A 126 18.93 15.37 -10.61
N LEU A 127 18.81 14.07 -10.47
CA LEU A 127 17.51 13.37 -10.43
C LEU A 127 16.68 13.76 -9.20
N ALA A 128 17.29 13.91 -8.03
CA ALA A 128 16.59 14.37 -6.84
C ALA A 128 16.07 15.81 -7.00
N ASN A 129 16.86 16.69 -7.60
CA ASN A 129 16.46 18.06 -7.93
C ASN A 129 15.34 18.08 -8.97
N GLN A 130 15.45 17.28 -10.04
CA GLN A 130 14.41 17.13 -11.06
C GLN A 130 13.08 16.68 -10.41
N ALA A 131 13.10 15.70 -9.52
CA ALA A 131 11.92 15.26 -8.79
C ALA A 131 11.23 16.39 -8.01
N MET A 132 12.03 17.23 -7.34
CA MET A 132 11.51 18.40 -6.60
C MET A 132 10.98 19.49 -7.52
N ASP A 133 11.61 19.72 -8.68
CA ASP A 133 11.21 20.74 -9.65
C ASP A 133 9.91 20.35 -10.37
N GLU A 134 9.77 19.10 -10.78
CA GLU A 134 8.54 18.56 -11.38
C GLU A 134 7.34 18.66 -10.43
N ALA A 135 7.57 18.47 -9.13
CA ALA A 135 6.54 18.64 -8.11
C ALA A 135 6.18 20.12 -7.85
N ALA A 136 7.09 21.05 -8.07
CA ALA A 136 6.90 22.47 -7.83
C ALA A 136 6.39 23.25 -9.05
N ALA A 137 6.50 22.68 -10.26
CA ALA A 137 6.08 23.34 -11.49
C ALA A 137 4.56 23.54 -11.52
N PRO A 138 4.04 24.77 -11.74
CA PRO A 138 2.62 24.99 -12.02
C PRO A 138 2.29 24.29 -13.34
N ARG A 139 1.31 23.38 -13.33
CA ARG A 139 0.86 22.68 -14.53
C ARG A 139 0.19 23.70 -15.47
N SER A 140 0.93 24.24 -16.41
CA SER A 140 0.42 24.99 -17.54
C SER A 140 -0.42 24.06 -18.39
N ALA A 141 -1.73 24.31 -18.44
CA ALA A 141 -2.63 23.67 -19.38
C ALA A 141 -2.30 24.15 -20.78
N THR A 142 -1.41 23.48 -21.48
CA THR A 142 -1.23 23.66 -22.92
C THR A 142 -2.28 22.81 -23.62
N VAL A 143 -3.33 23.46 -24.04
CA VAL A 143 -4.30 22.91 -25.00
C VAL A 143 -3.55 22.81 -26.33
N SER A 144 -3.12 21.61 -26.70
CA SER A 144 -2.63 21.32 -28.05
C SER A 144 -3.84 21.19 -28.99
N GLN A 145 -3.95 22.11 -29.93
CA GLN A 145 -4.86 22.01 -31.06
C GLN A 145 -4.50 20.79 -31.93
N PRO A 146 -5.47 20.13 -32.57
CA PRO A 146 -5.19 19.01 -33.44
C PRO A 146 -4.52 19.49 -34.74
N ALA A 147 -3.42 18.85 -35.11
CA ALA A 147 -2.76 19.04 -36.40
C ALA A 147 -3.59 18.37 -37.51
N PRO A 148 -3.55 18.91 -38.77
CA PRO A 148 -4.39 18.48 -39.86
C PRO A 148 -4.00 17.12 -40.42
N VAL A 149 -5.00 16.37 -40.81
CA VAL A 149 -4.93 15.09 -41.55
C VAL A 149 -4.30 15.34 -42.90
N LEU A 150 -3.20 14.64 -43.20
CA LEU A 150 -2.71 14.42 -44.57
C LEU A 150 -2.93 12.94 -44.91
N THR A 151 -3.75 12.72 -45.90
CA THR A 151 -3.94 11.46 -46.63
C THR A 151 -2.80 11.27 -47.63
N ASP A 152 -2.35 10.04 -47.77
CA ASP A 152 -1.95 9.21 -48.92
C ASP A 152 -0.69 8.39 -48.60
N GLY A 153 -0.81 7.12 -48.57
CA GLY A 153 -0.68 6.13 -49.67
C GLY A 153 0.74 5.60 -49.81
N GLN A 154 1.00 4.43 -49.32
CA GLN A 154 1.52 3.30 -50.11
C GLN A 154 2.04 2.15 -49.22
N GLU A 155 1.61 0.95 -49.63
CA GLU A 155 2.00 -0.35 -49.09
C GLU A 155 3.50 -0.63 -49.26
N ASN A 156 4.10 -1.28 -48.24
CA ASN A 156 5.10 -2.30 -48.58
C ASN A 156 5.17 -3.40 -47.50
N SER A 157 4.95 -4.60 -47.97
CA SER A 157 4.99 -5.86 -47.24
C SER A 157 6.40 -6.25 -46.80
N GLY A 158 6.54 -6.63 -45.55
CA GLY A 158 7.77 -7.24 -45.02
C GLY A 158 7.47 -8.03 -43.75
N THR A 159 7.17 -9.32 -43.93
CA THR A 159 7.02 -10.33 -42.87
C THR A 159 8.27 -10.47 -42.04
N LEU A 160 8.19 -10.23 -40.73
CA LEU A 160 9.07 -10.85 -39.75
C LEU A 160 8.27 -11.31 -38.51
N ARG A 161 8.54 -12.57 -38.16
CA ARG A 161 7.85 -13.43 -37.22
C ARG A 161 7.90 -12.89 -35.78
N ALA A 162 6.77 -13.12 -35.08
CA ALA A 162 6.54 -12.87 -33.69
C ALA A 162 7.52 -13.61 -32.76
N ALA A 163 8.11 -12.88 -31.84
CA ALA A 163 8.62 -13.38 -30.57
C ALA A 163 7.78 -12.79 -29.44
N GLY A 164 7.42 -13.66 -28.50
CA GLY A 164 6.32 -13.54 -27.55
C GLY A 164 6.23 -12.23 -26.75
N ASN A 165 5.04 -11.70 -26.73
CA ASN A 165 4.60 -10.61 -25.87
C ASN A 165 4.49 -11.10 -24.40
N ALA A 166 5.51 -10.81 -23.60
CA ALA A 166 5.34 -10.76 -22.15
C ALA A 166 4.56 -9.47 -21.84
N SER A 167 3.31 -9.61 -21.45
CA SER A 167 2.43 -8.50 -21.07
C SER A 167 3.02 -7.78 -19.86
N ILE A 168 3.66 -6.63 -20.09
CA ILE A 168 4.04 -5.69 -19.03
C ILE A 168 2.73 -5.08 -18.53
N LYS A 169 2.36 -5.38 -17.27
CA LYS A 169 1.25 -4.67 -16.61
C LYS A 169 1.60 -3.19 -16.59
N PRO A 170 0.74 -2.30 -17.12
CA PRO A 170 1.00 -0.88 -17.03
C PRO A 170 1.08 -0.45 -15.57
N ALA A 171 2.09 0.35 -15.23
CA ALA A 171 2.19 0.98 -13.91
C ALA A 171 0.91 1.77 -13.62
N ALA A 172 0.35 1.60 -12.42
CA ALA A 172 -0.86 2.29 -12.00
C ALA A 172 -0.70 3.80 -12.24
N ARG A 173 -1.60 4.39 -13.01
CA ARG A 173 -1.57 5.83 -13.30
C ARG A 173 -1.89 6.60 -12.02
N LEU A 174 -0.91 7.24 -11.42
CA LEU A 174 -1.09 8.26 -10.40
C LEU A 174 -1.61 9.53 -11.11
N SER A 175 -2.90 9.60 -11.41
CA SER A 175 -3.50 10.74 -12.08
C SER A 175 -4.65 11.31 -11.27
N TRP A 176 -4.64 12.62 -11.04
CA TRP A 176 -5.76 13.39 -10.51
C TRP A 176 -6.91 13.55 -11.52
N ALA A 177 -6.68 13.23 -12.79
CA ALA A 177 -7.74 13.20 -13.76
C ALA A 177 -8.71 12.06 -13.42
N PRO A 178 -10.02 12.29 -13.34
CA PRO A 178 -10.97 11.20 -13.28
C PRO A 178 -10.69 10.29 -14.48
N PRO A 179 -10.76 8.96 -14.29
CA PRO A 179 -10.60 8.03 -15.40
C PRO A 179 -11.57 8.38 -16.51
N ALA A 180 -11.21 8.12 -17.75
CA ALA A 180 -11.98 8.47 -18.94
C ALA A 180 -13.40 7.88 -18.95
N SER A 181 -13.66 6.85 -18.14
CA SER A 181 -14.98 6.27 -17.90
C SER A 181 -15.14 5.91 -16.43
N THR A 182 -16.16 6.42 -15.74
CA THR A 182 -16.59 5.95 -14.41
C THR A 182 -17.46 4.70 -14.53
N ALA A 183 -17.90 4.33 -15.74
CA ALA A 183 -18.83 3.24 -15.99
C ALA A 183 -18.21 1.85 -15.79
N ASP A 184 -16.86 1.73 -15.84
CA ASP A 184 -16.17 0.44 -15.78
C ASP A 184 -15.52 0.16 -14.42
N ALA A 185 -15.67 1.05 -13.44
CA ALA A 185 -15.10 0.86 -12.11
C ALA A 185 -15.91 -0.13 -11.28
N THR A 186 -15.23 -1.09 -10.67
CA THR A 186 -15.82 -1.90 -9.58
C THR A 186 -15.87 -1.04 -8.32
N ARG A 187 -17.07 -0.80 -7.79
CA ARG A 187 -17.28 -0.11 -6.52
C ARG A 187 -17.26 -1.09 -5.38
N LEU A 188 -16.38 -0.88 -4.44
CA LEU A 188 -16.30 -1.64 -3.19
C LEU A 188 -16.86 -0.82 -2.04
N ILE A 189 -17.82 -1.41 -1.31
CA ILE A 189 -18.37 -0.86 -0.09
C ILE A 189 -17.87 -1.76 1.05
N LEU A 190 -16.86 -1.28 1.79
CA LEU A 190 -16.25 -2.03 2.90
C LEU A 190 -17.01 -1.71 4.18
N VAL A 191 -17.51 -2.72 4.87
CA VAL A 191 -18.27 -2.59 6.12
C VAL A 191 -17.59 -3.41 7.20
N ARG A 192 -17.23 -2.78 8.32
CA ARG A 192 -16.87 -3.50 9.53
C ARG A 192 -18.12 -4.08 10.15
N HIS A 193 -18.06 -5.32 10.67
CA HIS A 193 -19.18 -5.91 11.42
C HIS A 193 -19.66 -5.00 12.56
N GLY A 194 -20.92 -5.15 13.00
CA GLY A 194 -21.49 -4.47 14.14
C GLY A 194 -20.79 -4.80 15.47
N GLU A 195 -21.15 -4.10 16.55
CA GLU A 195 -20.58 -4.31 17.88
C GLU A 195 -20.74 -5.75 18.37
N THR A 196 -19.77 -6.23 19.15
CA THR A 196 -19.79 -7.48 19.90
C THR A 196 -19.46 -7.21 21.36
N ALA A 197 -19.66 -8.17 22.25
CA ALA A 197 -19.24 -8.04 23.64
C ALA A 197 -17.74 -7.70 23.79
N PHE A 198 -16.87 -8.25 22.93
CA PHE A 198 -15.45 -7.96 22.96
C PHE A 198 -15.14 -6.55 22.46
N THR A 199 -15.82 -6.09 21.40
CA THR A 199 -15.67 -4.71 20.89
C THR A 199 -16.02 -3.69 21.98
N LYS A 200 -17.14 -3.90 22.68
CA LYS A 200 -17.60 -3.03 23.77
C LYS A 200 -16.61 -2.95 24.93
N GLN A 201 -15.91 -4.05 25.21
CA GLN A 201 -14.95 -4.14 26.30
C GLN A 201 -13.52 -3.75 25.86
N GLY A 202 -13.29 -3.36 24.61
CA GLY A 202 -11.96 -3.03 24.09
C GLY A 202 -10.99 -4.22 24.09
N ARG A 203 -11.52 -5.45 23.85
CA ARG A 203 -10.72 -6.69 23.82
C ARG A 203 -10.32 -7.05 22.39
N TYR A 204 -9.16 -7.69 22.24
CA TYR A 204 -8.77 -8.30 20.98
C TYR A 204 -9.79 -9.39 20.60
N SER A 205 -10.35 -9.28 19.40
CA SER A 205 -11.33 -10.20 18.85
C SER A 205 -10.87 -10.65 17.47
N GLY A 206 -10.08 -11.70 17.43
CA GLY A 206 -9.49 -12.28 16.22
C GLY A 206 -10.35 -13.42 15.67
N ARG A 207 -9.91 -14.66 15.91
CA ARG A 207 -10.54 -15.89 15.38
C ARG A 207 -11.70 -16.40 16.23
N GLY A 208 -11.83 -15.95 17.48
CA GLY A 208 -12.97 -16.27 18.33
C GLY A 208 -14.29 -15.82 17.70
N ASP A 209 -15.27 -16.72 17.65
CA ASP A 209 -16.54 -16.45 16.98
C ASP A 209 -17.57 -15.87 17.96
N VAL A 210 -17.34 -14.61 18.37
CA VAL A 210 -18.22 -13.83 19.25
C VAL A 210 -19.33 -13.22 18.40
N PRO A 211 -20.63 -13.46 18.73
CA PRO A 211 -21.76 -12.92 17.97
C PRO A 211 -21.92 -11.40 18.16
N LEU A 212 -22.76 -10.79 17.33
CA LEU A 212 -23.19 -9.40 17.52
C LEU A 212 -23.90 -9.24 18.86
N SER A 213 -23.75 -8.07 19.48
CA SER A 213 -24.62 -7.60 20.56
C SER A 213 -25.94 -7.07 19.98
N ASP A 214 -26.95 -6.83 20.84
CA ASP A 214 -28.21 -6.19 20.41
C ASP A 214 -27.93 -4.83 19.74
N GLU A 215 -26.98 -4.06 20.26
CA GLU A 215 -26.50 -2.81 19.67
C GLU A 215 -25.84 -3.08 18.32
N GLY A 216 -25.04 -4.15 18.21
CA GLY A 216 -24.41 -4.55 16.95
C GLY A 216 -25.40 -4.95 15.87
N GLU A 217 -26.50 -5.58 16.21
CA GLU A 217 -27.63 -5.87 15.30
C GLU A 217 -28.26 -4.56 14.79
N ALA A 218 -28.53 -3.61 15.69
CA ALA A 218 -29.08 -2.30 15.34
C ALA A 218 -28.12 -1.51 14.41
N GLN A 219 -26.84 -1.53 14.73
CA GLN A 219 -25.79 -0.90 13.90
C GLN A 219 -25.70 -1.55 12.51
N ALA A 220 -25.79 -2.87 12.42
CA ALA A 220 -25.77 -3.59 11.14
C ALA A 220 -27.01 -3.27 10.28
N MET A 221 -28.20 -3.11 10.89
CA MET A 221 -29.39 -2.64 10.20
C MET A 221 -29.26 -1.21 9.70
N ALA A 222 -28.66 -0.31 10.50
CA ALA A 222 -28.38 1.06 10.07
C ALA A 222 -27.40 1.10 8.91
N ALA A 223 -26.33 0.27 8.95
CA ALA A 223 -25.39 0.11 7.85
C ALA A 223 -26.08 -0.42 6.58
N ALA A 224 -27.05 -1.33 6.70
CA ALA A 224 -27.84 -1.80 5.56
C ALA A 224 -28.61 -0.66 4.89
N GLY A 225 -29.23 0.22 5.66
CA GLY A 225 -29.89 1.44 5.16
C GLY A 225 -28.87 2.38 4.46
N ARG A 226 -27.68 2.53 5.02
CA ARG A 226 -26.62 3.34 4.40
C ARG A 226 -26.12 2.74 3.09
N VAL A 227 -25.89 1.44 3.02
CA VAL A 227 -25.49 0.73 1.80
C VAL A 227 -26.55 0.90 0.71
N ALA A 228 -27.84 0.70 1.04
CA ALA A 228 -28.95 0.92 0.09
C ALA A 228 -29.03 2.37 -0.41
N GLY A 229 -28.63 3.35 0.41
CA GLY A 229 -28.50 4.74 0.02
C GLY A 229 -27.31 5.04 -0.89
N ILE A 230 -26.25 4.21 -0.87
CA ILE A 230 -25.10 4.33 -1.78
C ILE A 230 -25.41 3.68 -3.13
N SER A 231 -25.99 2.48 -3.11
CA SER A 231 -26.38 1.75 -4.32
C SER A 231 -27.54 0.80 -4.01
N ARG A 232 -28.49 0.75 -4.94
CA ARG A 232 -29.58 -0.25 -4.94
C ARG A 232 -29.22 -1.48 -5.78
N ASP A 233 -28.23 -1.35 -6.67
CA ASP A 233 -27.78 -2.41 -7.58
C ASP A 233 -26.50 -3.05 -7.02
N VAL A 234 -26.61 -3.74 -5.87
CA VAL A 234 -25.52 -4.51 -5.27
C VAL A 234 -25.48 -5.89 -5.92
N ALA A 235 -24.39 -6.17 -6.64
CA ALA A 235 -24.21 -7.44 -7.36
C ALA A 235 -23.91 -8.62 -6.42
N ALA A 236 -23.19 -8.35 -5.32
CA ALA A 236 -22.86 -9.36 -4.32
C ALA A 236 -22.55 -8.75 -2.95
N VAL A 237 -22.80 -9.50 -1.90
CA VAL A 237 -22.31 -9.25 -0.55
C VAL A 237 -21.31 -10.34 -0.19
N VAL A 238 -20.04 -9.98 -0.02
CA VAL A 238 -18.96 -10.92 0.33
C VAL A 238 -18.59 -10.74 1.78
N SER A 239 -18.55 -11.84 2.55
CA SER A 239 -18.38 -11.80 3.99
C SER A 239 -17.22 -12.66 4.48
N SER A 240 -16.56 -12.20 5.54
CA SER A 240 -15.76 -13.05 6.43
C SER A 240 -16.61 -14.21 6.98
N PRO A 241 -16.00 -15.38 7.27
CA PRO A 241 -16.75 -16.55 7.76
C PRO A 241 -17.27 -16.43 9.20
N LEU A 242 -16.80 -15.44 10.00
CA LEU A 242 -17.20 -15.31 11.40
C LEU A 242 -18.64 -14.81 11.54
N SER A 243 -19.39 -15.36 12.51
CA SER A 243 -20.84 -15.13 12.70
C SER A 243 -21.22 -13.65 12.73
N ARG A 244 -20.44 -12.81 13.39
CA ARG A 244 -20.64 -11.34 13.45
C ARG A 244 -20.60 -10.67 12.06
N CYS A 245 -19.76 -11.15 11.15
CA CYS A 245 -19.70 -10.65 9.77
C CYS A 245 -20.82 -11.23 8.92
N VAL A 246 -21.07 -12.54 9.04
CA VAL A 246 -22.15 -13.22 8.32
C VAL A 246 -23.48 -12.57 8.64
N ARG A 247 -23.77 -12.36 9.93
CA ARG A 247 -24.99 -11.71 10.36
C ARG A 247 -25.13 -10.27 9.87
N THR A 248 -24.04 -9.49 9.94
CA THR A 248 -24.01 -8.13 9.36
C THR A 248 -24.27 -8.17 7.84
N ALA A 249 -23.67 -9.13 7.13
CA ALA A 249 -23.83 -9.30 5.68
C ALA A 249 -25.28 -9.71 5.30
N GLU A 250 -25.92 -10.56 6.07
CA GLU A 250 -27.33 -10.97 5.87
C GLU A 250 -28.28 -9.77 5.99
N LEU A 251 -28.09 -8.93 7.00
CA LEU A 251 -28.88 -7.72 7.21
C LEU A 251 -28.67 -6.72 6.06
N ILE A 252 -27.41 -6.53 5.61
CA ILE A 252 -27.10 -5.67 4.47
C ILE A 252 -27.73 -6.24 3.19
N SER A 253 -27.61 -7.54 2.93
CA SER A 253 -28.21 -8.19 1.77
C SER A 253 -29.72 -7.98 1.73
N ALA A 254 -30.40 -8.18 2.84
CA ALA A 254 -31.85 -7.96 2.94
C ALA A 254 -32.24 -6.50 2.63
N GLY A 255 -31.46 -5.53 3.08
CA GLY A 255 -31.65 -4.10 2.83
C GLY A 255 -31.27 -3.63 1.42
N ALA A 256 -30.40 -4.37 0.73
CA ALA A 256 -29.82 -4.03 -0.58
C ALA A 256 -30.38 -4.91 -1.73
N GLY A 257 -31.65 -5.31 -1.65
CA GLY A 257 -32.32 -6.04 -2.72
C GLY A 257 -32.13 -7.55 -2.73
N GLY A 258 -31.58 -8.16 -1.67
CA GLY A 258 -31.42 -9.61 -1.54
C GLY A 258 -30.23 -10.19 -2.30
N ALA A 259 -29.18 -9.41 -2.50
CA ALA A 259 -27.96 -9.87 -3.15
C ALA A 259 -27.36 -11.09 -2.42
N THR A 260 -26.88 -12.08 -3.16
CA THR A 260 -26.31 -13.29 -2.58
C THR A 260 -25.14 -12.98 -1.64
N VAL A 261 -25.18 -13.56 -0.43
CA VAL A 261 -24.06 -13.53 0.52
C VAL A 261 -23.10 -14.66 0.20
N THR A 262 -21.86 -14.33 -0.10
CA THR A 262 -20.77 -15.28 -0.39
C THR A 262 -19.72 -15.21 0.70
N ILE A 263 -19.34 -16.34 1.27
CA ILE A 263 -18.29 -16.42 2.28
C ILE A 263 -16.92 -16.49 1.63
N MET A 264 -16.03 -15.62 2.08
CA MET A 264 -14.62 -15.55 1.63
C MET A 264 -13.70 -15.69 2.85
N PRO A 265 -13.13 -16.89 3.10
CA PRO A 265 -12.33 -17.17 4.29
C PRO A 265 -11.12 -16.24 4.47
N GLU A 266 -10.55 -15.74 3.39
CA GLU A 266 -9.40 -14.83 3.38
C GLU A 266 -9.72 -13.46 4.00
N LEU A 267 -11.00 -13.10 4.15
CA LEU A 267 -11.45 -11.86 4.79
C LEU A 267 -11.61 -11.97 6.32
N ILE A 268 -11.26 -13.11 6.91
CA ILE A 268 -11.30 -13.31 8.37
C ILE A 268 -10.35 -12.37 9.09
N GLU A 269 -10.60 -12.04 10.36
CA GLU A 269 -9.76 -11.16 11.18
C GLU A 269 -8.34 -11.73 11.34
N CYS A 270 -7.40 -10.87 11.73
CA CYS A 270 -6.07 -11.26 12.19
C CYS A 270 -6.18 -12.25 13.35
N ASP A 271 -5.37 -13.30 13.32
CA ASP A 271 -5.24 -14.19 14.48
C ASP A 271 -4.37 -13.48 15.53
N PHE A 272 -4.96 -13.16 16.68
CA PHE A 272 -4.25 -12.54 17.78
C PHE A 272 -3.60 -13.56 18.74
N GLY A 273 -3.77 -14.87 18.49
CA GLY A 273 -3.14 -15.94 19.27
C GLY A 273 -3.45 -15.82 20.77
N GLN A 274 -2.38 -15.75 21.60
CA GLN A 274 -2.53 -15.65 23.06
C GLN A 274 -3.12 -14.32 23.56
N TRP A 275 -3.26 -13.32 22.70
CA TRP A 275 -3.88 -12.05 23.06
C TRP A 275 -5.41 -12.02 22.88
N GLU A 276 -5.98 -13.07 22.28
CA GLU A 276 -7.41 -13.20 22.07
C GLU A 276 -8.19 -13.02 23.39
N GLY A 277 -9.21 -12.17 23.38
CA GLY A 277 -10.06 -11.88 24.53
C GLY A 277 -9.44 -10.99 25.61
N LEU A 278 -8.18 -10.55 25.47
CA LEU A 278 -7.52 -9.63 26.38
C LEU A 278 -7.67 -8.18 25.91
N THR A 279 -7.60 -7.25 26.84
CA THR A 279 -7.50 -5.82 26.53
C THR A 279 -6.08 -5.44 26.15
N PHE A 280 -5.93 -4.27 25.52
CA PHE A 280 -4.60 -3.71 25.20
C PHE A 280 -3.72 -3.53 26.45
N ALA A 281 -4.32 -3.16 27.60
CA ALA A 281 -3.62 -2.98 28.86
C ALA A 281 -3.12 -4.32 29.42
N GLU A 282 -3.96 -5.37 29.42
CA GLU A 282 -3.61 -6.71 29.88
C GLU A 282 -2.49 -7.32 29.02
N VAL A 283 -2.52 -7.12 27.71
CA VAL A 283 -1.46 -7.57 26.80
C VAL A 283 -0.16 -6.85 27.06
N ARG A 284 -0.18 -5.51 27.24
CA ARG A 284 1.01 -4.72 27.54
C ARG A 284 1.66 -5.14 28.85
N GLU A 285 0.87 -5.50 29.85
CA GLU A 285 1.37 -5.98 31.15
C GLU A 285 2.02 -7.34 31.05
N ARG A 286 1.44 -8.27 30.27
CA ARG A 286 1.89 -9.68 30.22
C ARG A 286 2.99 -9.90 29.17
N TRP A 287 2.98 -9.16 28.07
CA TRP A 287 3.90 -9.29 26.93
C TRP A 287 4.42 -7.92 26.45
N PRO A 288 5.12 -7.15 27.29
CA PRO A 288 5.57 -5.80 26.95
C PRO A 288 6.52 -5.75 25.74
N ASP A 289 7.44 -6.72 25.65
CA ASP A 289 8.44 -6.75 24.58
C ASP A 289 7.82 -7.20 23.25
N GLU A 290 7.02 -8.26 23.25
CA GLU A 290 6.31 -8.76 22.07
C GLU A 290 5.33 -7.70 21.52
N MET A 291 4.64 -7.01 22.41
CA MET A 291 3.74 -5.94 22.02
C MET A 291 4.50 -4.76 21.41
N SER A 292 5.64 -4.38 21.99
CA SER A 292 6.49 -3.33 21.44
C SER A 292 7.03 -3.70 20.07
N ALA A 293 7.45 -4.96 19.88
CA ALA A 293 7.91 -5.49 18.60
C ALA A 293 6.78 -5.52 17.55
N TRP A 294 5.56 -5.95 17.95
CA TRP A 294 4.38 -6.00 17.06
C TRP A 294 3.94 -4.60 16.62
N LEU A 295 3.97 -3.60 17.50
CA LEU A 295 3.68 -2.21 17.16
C LEU A 295 4.74 -1.58 16.26
N ALA A 296 5.99 -2.09 16.31
CA ALA A 296 7.10 -1.57 15.52
C ALA A 296 7.17 -2.15 14.11
N SER A 297 6.60 -3.35 13.86
CA SER A 297 6.74 -4.03 12.57
C SER A 297 5.53 -4.89 12.23
N THR A 298 5.02 -4.74 11.01
CA THR A 298 3.93 -5.57 10.47
C THR A 298 4.32 -7.02 10.18
N SER A 299 5.62 -7.35 10.21
CA SER A 299 6.11 -8.73 10.06
C SER A 299 6.08 -9.53 11.36
N VAL A 300 5.98 -8.86 12.51
CA VAL A 300 5.90 -9.49 13.81
C VAL A 300 4.46 -9.93 14.08
N ALA A 301 4.29 -11.16 14.55
CA ALA A 301 3.00 -11.72 14.96
C ALA A 301 2.84 -11.69 16.48
N PRO A 302 1.62 -11.60 17.01
CA PRO A 302 1.35 -11.95 18.40
C PRO A 302 1.77 -13.40 18.70
N PRO A 303 2.10 -13.75 19.93
CA PRO A 303 2.47 -15.13 20.28
C PRO A 303 1.37 -16.13 19.87
N GLY A 304 1.72 -17.06 18.98
CA GLY A 304 0.78 -18.04 18.42
C GLY A 304 -0.24 -17.49 17.41
N GLY A 305 -0.07 -16.26 16.97
CA GLY A 305 -0.99 -15.57 16.05
C GLY A 305 -0.44 -15.33 14.65
N GLU A 306 -1.03 -14.36 13.94
CA GLU A 306 -0.75 -14.00 12.55
C GLU A 306 -0.17 -12.57 12.46
N SER A 307 0.85 -12.36 11.63
CA SER A 307 1.38 -11.02 11.39
C SER A 307 0.46 -10.23 10.42
N PHE A 308 0.45 -8.90 10.52
CA PHE A 308 -0.27 -8.06 9.55
C PHE A 308 0.22 -8.26 8.11
N GLN A 309 1.47 -8.63 7.93
CA GLN A 309 2.02 -8.95 6.62
C GLN A 309 1.38 -10.22 6.02
N ALA A 310 1.14 -11.25 6.85
CA ALA A 310 0.42 -12.46 6.44
C ALA A 310 -1.04 -12.16 6.13
N VAL A 311 -1.73 -11.36 6.97
CA VAL A 311 -3.08 -10.88 6.70
C VAL A 311 -3.13 -10.12 5.37
N ALA A 312 -2.21 -9.20 5.13
CA ALA A 312 -2.14 -8.43 3.89
C ALA A 312 -2.00 -9.33 2.65
N LYS A 313 -1.20 -10.38 2.75
CA LYS A 313 -1.00 -11.35 1.64
C LYS A 313 -2.31 -12.05 1.26
N ARG A 314 -3.07 -12.59 2.25
CA ARG A 314 -4.33 -13.28 1.97
C ARG A 314 -5.43 -12.32 1.50
N VAL A 315 -5.50 -11.13 2.09
CA VAL A 315 -6.48 -10.10 1.72
C VAL A 315 -6.24 -9.60 0.29
N ARG A 316 -5.00 -9.40 -0.15
CA ARG A 316 -4.71 -9.07 -1.56
C ARG A 316 -5.16 -10.16 -2.52
N GLY A 317 -4.98 -11.44 -2.18
CA GLY A 317 -5.50 -12.55 -2.95
C GLY A 317 -7.03 -12.51 -3.06
N ALA A 318 -7.72 -12.29 -1.93
CA ALA A 318 -9.17 -12.12 -1.87
C ALA A 318 -9.65 -10.97 -2.78
N MET A 319 -9.00 -9.81 -2.67
CA MET A 319 -9.34 -8.64 -3.48
C MET A 319 -9.14 -8.88 -4.99
N ALA A 320 -8.05 -9.55 -5.37
CA ALA A 320 -7.82 -9.91 -6.78
C ALA A 320 -8.91 -10.84 -7.32
N THR A 321 -9.31 -11.86 -6.55
CA THR A 321 -10.41 -12.77 -6.89
C THR A 321 -11.72 -12.00 -7.01
N LEU A 322 -12.05 -11.13 -6.05
CA LEU A 322 -13.28 -10.36 -6.04
C LEU A 322 -13.37 -9.42 -7.25
N LEU A 323 -12.32 -8.65 -7.53
CA LEU A 323 -12.29 -7.72 -8.66
C LEU A 323 -12.40 -8.43 -10.01
N SER A 324 -11.83 -9.63 -10.14
CA SER A 324 -11.95 -10.44 -11.36
C SER A 324 -13.35 -11.05 -11.53
N SER A 325 -14.04 -11.34 -10.42
CA SER A 325 -15.38 -11.95 -10.43
C SER A 325 -16.51 -10.95 -10.67
N TYR A 326 -16.30 -9.68 -10.32
CA TYR A 326 -17.32 -8.64 -10.37
C TYR A 326 -16.83 -7.35 -11.07
N PRO A 327 -16.35 -7.43 -12.33
CA PRO A 327 -15.86 -6.26 -13.05
C PRO A 327 -16.98 -5.24 -13.29
N GLY A 328 -16.73 -3.98 -12.96
CA GLY A 328 -17.68 -2.86 -13.16
C GLY A 328 -18.90 -2.88 -12.25
N ALA A 329 -18.97 -3.78 -11.29
CA ALA A 329 -20.13 -3.95 -10.41
C ALA A 329 -19.98 -3.24 -9.05
N VAL A 330 -21.06 -3.17 -8.29
CA VAL A 330 -21.05 -2.75 -6.89
C VAL A 330 -21.04 -3.98 -5.99
N VAL A 331 -20.01 -4.11 -5.15
CA VAL A 331 -19.83 -5.22 -4.23
C VAL A 331 -19.66 -4.72 -2.81
N VAL A 332 -20.41 -5.30 -1.89
CA VAL A 332 -20.23 -5.06 -0.46
C VAL A 332 -19.30 -6.10 0.12
N VAL A 333 -18.33 -5.66 0.92
CA VAL A 333 -17.36 -6.52 1.62
C VAL A 333 -17.53 -6.32 3.12
N VAL A 334 -18.03 -7.33 3.81
CA VAL A 334 -18.21 -7.31 5.26
C VAL A 334 -17.05 -8.04 5.92
N SER A 335 -16.26 -7.32 6.72
CA SER A 335 -15.07 -7.87 7.33
C SER A 335 -14.77 -7.18 8.68
N HIS A 336 -13.50 -7.16 9.05
CA HIS A 336 -13.01 -6.76 10.36
C HIS A 336 -12.01 -5.59 10.24
N VAL A 337 -11.50 -5.16 11.39
CA VAL A 337 -10.58 -4.00 11.47
C VAL A 337 -9.32 -4.22 10.64
N SER A 338 -8.61 -5.34 10.84
CA SER A 338 -7.31 -5.54 10.20
C SER A 338 -7.40 -5.72 8.68
N PRO A 339 -8.29 -6.59 8.14
CA PRO A 339 -8.48 -6.70 6.70
C PRO A 339 -8.88 -5.39 6.03
N ILE A 340 -9.86 -4.65 6.59
CA ILE A 340 -10.32 -3.39 6.00
C ILE A 340 -9.22 -2.33 6.03
N LYS A 341 -8.49 -2.20 7.15
CA LYS A 341 -7.33 -1.28 7.21
C LYS A 341 -6.26 -1.62 6.19
N LEU A 342 -5.99 -2.89 5.95
CA LEU A 342 -5.00 -3.32 4.96
C LEU A 342 -5.45 -3.07 3.52
N ILE A 343 -6.74 -3.25 3.21
CA ILE A 343 -7.32 -2.87 1.92
C ILE A 343 -7.17 -1.35 1.70
N LEU A 344 -7.54 -0.55 2.70
CA LEU A 344 -7.46 0.91 2.61
C LEU A 344 -6.01 1.41 2.55
N ARG A 345 -5.09 0.79 3.32
CA ARG A 345 -3.66 1.08 3.26
C ARG A 345 -3.10 0.89 1.85
N ASP A 346 -3.41 -0.26 1.24
CA ASP A 346 -2.93 -0.58 -0.10
C ASP A 346 -3.59 0.34 -1.16
N ALA A 347 -4.88 0.65 -1.02
CA ALA A 347 -5.60 1.56 -1.89
C ALA A 347 -5.05 3.00 -1.86
N LEU A 348 -4.61 3.46 -0.69
CA LEU A 348 -4.04 4.79 -0.48
C LEU A 348 -2.51 4.83 -0.68
N ALA A 349 -1.89 3.70 -1.04
CA ALA A 349 -0.42 3.55 -1.10
C ALA A 349 0.27 4.04 0.20
N ALA A 350 -0.38 3.84 1.36
CA ALA A 350 0.09 4.32 2.65
C ALA A 350 1.10 3.35 3.28
N GLY A 351 2.03 3.90 4.06
CA GLY A 351 2.98 3.10 4.84
C GLY A 351 2.31 2.41 6.06
N ASP A 352 3.02 1.49 6.70
CA ASP A 352 2.51 0.64 7.80
C ASP A 352 2.00 1.41 9.02
N ALA A 353 2.50 2.63 9.27
CA ALA A 353 1.99 3.51 10.32
C ALA A 353 0.49 3.83 10.19
N PHE A 354 -0.08 3.68 8.99
CA PHE A 354 -1.52 3.82 8.72
C PHE A 354 -2.37 2.92 9.62
N LEU A 355 -1.93 1.66 9.86
CA LEU A 355 -2.65 0.67 10.65
C LEU A 355 -2.93 1.12 12.10
N HIS A 356 -2.05 1.96 12.65
CA HIS A 356 -2.16 2.48 14.02
C HIS A 356 -2.77 3.88 14.09
N ARG A 357 -3.00 4.55 12.95
CA ARG A 357 -3.52 5.92 12.86
C ARG A 357 -4.96 6.01 12.38
N LEU A 358 -5.45 4.97 11.71
CA LEU A 358 -6.83 4.87 11.30
C LEU A 358 -7.62 4.10 12.38
N PHE A 359 -8.71 4.69 12.85
CA PHE A 359 -9.72 3.99 13.64
C PHE A 359 -10.88 3.61 12.73
N LEU A 360 -11.46 2.43 12.93
CA LEU A 360 -12.67 1.98 12.25
C LEU A 360 -13.71 1.63 13.30
N ASP A 361 -14.85 2.31 13.28
CA ASP A 361 -16.00 2.04 14.16
C ASP A 361 -16.73 0.76 13.77
N ALA A 362 -17.44 0.15 14.72
CA ALA A 362 -18.36 -0.95 14.43
C ALA A 362 -19.42 -0.47 13.43
N ALA A 363 -19.75 -1.28 12.46
CA ALA A 363 -20.62 -0.97 11.32
C ALA A 363 -20.22 0.29 10.51
N GLY A 364 -18.99 0.79 10.68
CA GLY A 364 -18.43 1.87 9.87
C GLY A 364 -18.31 1.48 8.41
N VAL A 365 -18.67 2.39 7.50
CA VAL A 365 -18.71 2.17 6.05
C VAL A 365 -17.58 2.95 5.37
N SER A 366 -16.84 2.28 4.49
CA SER A 366 -15.84 2.92 3.62
C SER A 366 -16.14 2.57 2.16
N THR A 367 -15.89 3.49 1.24
CA THR A 367 -16.17 3.27 -0.18
C THR A 367 -14.96 3.58 -1.05
N MET A 368 -14.73 2.76 -2.06
CA MET A 368 -13.68 2.96 -3.05
C MET A 368 -14.09 2.43 -4.42
N ASP A 369 -13.56 3.03 -5.45
CA ASP A 369 -13.72 2.61 -6.84
C ASP A 369 -12.37 2.07 -7.35
N VAL A 370 -12.40 0.93 -8.04
CA VAL A 370 -11.22 0.28 -8.62
C VAL A 370 -11.47 0.06 -10.11
N TRP A 371 -10.57 0.56 -10.95
CA TRP A 371 -10.65 0.41 -12.42
C TRP A 371 -9.81 -0.74 -12.93
N PRO A 372 -10.15 -1.30 -14.10
CA PRO A 372 -9.40 -2.42 -14.69
C PRO A 372 -7.92 -2.12 -14.98
N ASP A 373 -7.58 -0.85 -15.18
CA ASP A 373 -6.19 -0.38 -15.40
C ASP A 373 -5.37 -0.26 -14.10
N GLY A 374 -5.98 -0.60 -12.95
CA GLY A 374 -5.36 -0.53 -11.63
C GLY A 374 -5.52 0.84 -10.95
N GLY A 375 -6.25 1.79 -11.55
CA GLY A 375 -6.63 3.04 -10.91
C GLY A 375 -7.51 2.79 -9.69
N ILE A 376 -7.31 3.56 -8.62
CA ILE A 376 -8.10 3.45 -7.37
C ILE A 376 -8.49 4.86 -6.92
N ALA A 377 -9.76 5.02 -6.47
CA ALA A 377 -10.23 6.21 -5.80
C ALA A 377 -10.95 5.84 -4.50
N VAL A 378 -10.39 6.19 -3.37
CA VAL A 378 -11.06 6.09 -2.07
C VAL A 378 -12.01 7.28 -1.95
N ARG A 379 -13.32 7.00 -1.78
CA ARG A 379 -14.40 8.00 -1.74
C ARG A 379 -14.73 8.45 -0.32
N SER A 380 -14.80 7.48 0.60
CA SER A 380 -15.03 7.74 2.01
C SER A 380 -14.33 6.68 2.86
N VAL A 381 -13.98 7.03 4.10
CA VAL A 381 -13.38 6.13 5.08
C VAL A 381 -14.12 6.26 6.40
N ASN A 382 -14.54 5.12 6.96
CA ASN A 382 -15.17 5.05 8.28
C ASN A 382 -16.33 6.03 8.47
N GLU A 383 -17.24 6.05 7.52
CA GLU A 383 -18.46 6.85 7.64
C GLU A 383 -19.40 6.23 8.67
N THR A 384 -19.87 7.01 9.64
CA THR A 384 -20.69 6.60 10.78
C THR A 384 -21.94 7.46 10.97
N ALA A 385 -22.28 8.34 10.01
CA ALA A 385 -23.42 9.22 10.12
C ALA A 385 -24.76 8.48 10.27
N HIS A 386 -24.85 7.26 9.76
CA HIS A 386 -26.01 6.36 9.87
C HIS A 386 -26.18 5.73 11.27
N LEU A 387 -25.20 5.86 12.16
CA LEU A 387 -25.22 5.34 13.53
C LEU A 387 -25.69 6.36 14.58
N ARG A 388 -26.11 7.54 14.14
CA ARG A 388 -26.51 8.67 15.01
C ARG A 388 -28.03 8.85 15.03
#